data_2ed5a427ce45afe55f253c896c69e225
#
_entry.id   2ed5a427ce45afe55f253c896c69e225
#
_cell.length_a   1.000
_cell.length_b   1.000
_cell.length_c   1.000
_cell.angle_alpha   90.00
_cell.angle_beta   90.00
_cell.angle_gamma   90.00
#
_symmetry.space_group_name_H-M   'P 1'
#
loop_
_entity.id
_entity.type
_entity.pdbx_description
1 polymer ?
#
loop_
_entity_poly.entity_id
_entity_poly.type
_entity_poly.pdbx_seq_one_letter_code
_entity_poly.pdbx_strand_id
1 'polypeptide(L)'
;MFLEITNEQINEAINKLIDGSINLGGKILGALIIFIIGKFIVNWLNKLFAAMLQKRKVDASIQSFLKSIVNITLLVMLFLAVIGQLGIELTSFAALLASVG
;
A
#
# COMPACT_ATOMS: atom_id res chain seq x y z
N MET A 1 -27.50 -17.27 34.26
CA MET A 1 -27.01 -17.25 32.88
C MET A 1 -26.01 -16.13 32.60
N PHE A 2 -26.34 -14.91 32.97
CA PHE A 2 -25.37 -13.80 32.84
C PHE A 2 -24.17 -13.92 33.78
N LEU A 3 -24.35 -14.57 34.91
CA LEU A 3 -23.31 -14.74 35.91
C LEU A 3 -22.32 -15.87 35.55
N GLU A 4 -22.69 -16.70 34.56
CA GLU A 4 -21.84 -17.77 34.07
C GLU A 4 -20.96 -17.37 32.91
N ILE A 5 -21.19 -16.18 32.35
CA ILE A 5 -20.19 -15.55 31.49
C ILE A 5 -19.06 -15.17 32.43
N THR A 6 -18.24 -16.15 32.69
CA THR A 6 -17.18 -16.06 33.68
C THR A 6 -16.16 -15.03 33.25
N ASN A 7 -15.42 -14.51 34.22
CA ASN A 7 -14.28 -13.65 33.97
C ASN A 7 -13.31 -14.26 32.95
N GLU A 8 -13.27 -15.59 32.83
CA GLU A 8 -12.44 -16.28 31.84
C GLU A 8 -12.87 -15.98 30.41
N GLN A 9 -14.19 -16.02 30.12
CA GLN A 9 -14.68 -15.72 28.78
C GLN A 9 -14.47 -14.26 28.42
N ILE A 10 -14.65 -13.38 29.37
CA ILE A 10 -14.38 -11.95 29.18
C ILE A 10 -12.89 -11.73 28.93
N ASN A 11 -12.01 -12.38 29.70
CA ASN A 11 -10.56 -12.29 29.53
C ASN A 11 -10.11 -12.83 28.19
N GLU A 12 -10.67 -13.95 27.74
CA GLU A 12 -10.37 -14.49 26.40
C GLU A 12 -10.78 -13.53 25.30
N ALA A 13 -11.97 -12.94 25.40
CA ALA A 13 -12.43 -11.96 24.43
C ALA A 13 -11.53 -10.71 24.41
N ILE A 14 -11.14 -10.23 25.60
CA ILE A 14 -10.24 -9.09 25.74
C ILE A 14 -8.88 -9.41 25.15
N ASN A 15 -8.33 -10.60 25.45
CA ASN A 15 -7.04 -11.01 24.91
C ASN A 15 -7.06 -11.13 23.39
N LYS A 16 -8.11 -11.68 22.81
CA LYS A 16 -8.28 -11.75 21.36
C LYS A 16 -8.36 -10.36 20.74
N LEU A 17 -9.08 -9.45 21.37
CA LEU A 17 -9.17 -8.06 20.90
C LEU A 17 -7.81 -7.36 20.98
N ILE A 18 -7.08 -7.56 22.08
CA ILE A 18 -5.75 -6.97 22.26
C ILE A 18 -4.78 -7.54 21.21
N ASP A 19 -4.74 -8.85 21.04
CA ASP A 19 -3.85 -9.51 20.06
C ASP A 19 -4.19 -9.07 18.65
N GLY A 20 -5.48 -9.03 18.31
CA GLY A 20 -5.95 -8.53 17.02
C GLY A 20 -5.60 -7.06 16.81
N SER A 21 -5.73 -6.24 17.84
CA SER A 21 -5.38 -4.81 17.78
C SER A 21 -3.87 -4.61 17.58
N ILE A 22 -3.05 -5.40 18.26
CA ILE A 22 -1.59 -5.33 18.13
C ILE A 22 -1.18 -5.75 16.73
N ASN A 23 -1.73 -6.84 16.20
CA ASN A 23 -1.43 -7.31 14.85
C ASN A 23 -1.88 -6.29 13.80
N LEU A 24 -3.09 -5.75 13.95
CA LEU A 24 -3.64 -4.74 13.05
C LEU A 24 -2.84 -3.45 13.14
N GLY A 25 -2.50 -3.02 14.36
CA GLY A 25 -1.71 -1.82 14.60
C GLY A 25 -0.32 -1.94 13.97
N GLY A 26 0.32 -3.11 14.08
CA GLY A 26 1.60 -3.37 13.45
C GLY A 26 1.52 -3.32 11.93
N LYS A 27 0.47 -3.89 11.35
CA LYS A 27 0.24 -3.84 9.90
C LYS A 27 -0.01 -2.41 9.41
N ILE A 28 -0.81 -1.65 10.13
CA ILE A 28 -1.10 -0.25 9.79
C ILE A 28 0.17 0.59 9.89
N LEU A 29 0.95 0.39 10.95
CA LEU A 29 2.22 1.09 11.12
C LEU A 29 3.19 0.77 10.00
N GLY A 30 3.33 -0.50 9.65
CA GLY A 30 4.14 -0.93 8.52
C GLY A 30 3.67 -0.32 7.21
N ALA A 31 2.36 -0.27 6.97
CA ALA A 31 1.78 0.33 5.79
C ALA A 31 2.07 1.84 5.72
N LEU A 32 1.99 2.53 6.84
CA LEU A 32 2.32 3.96 6.92
C LEU A 32 3.79 4.22 6.61
N ILE A 33 4.68 3.39 7.16
CA ILE A 33 6.12 3.51 6.90
C ILE A 33 6.40 3.27 5.42
N ILE A 34 5.82 2.23 4.83
CA ILE A 34 5.95 1.92 3.41
C ILE A 34 5.42 3.07 2.57
N PHE A 35 4.28 3.65 2.95
CA PHE A 35 3.68 4.76 2.23
C PHE A 35 4.59 5.99 2.24
N ILE A 36 5.13 6.34 3.40
CA ILE A 36 6.02 7.51 3.54
C ILE A 36 7.30 7.32 2.73
N ILE A 37 7.96 6.18 2.92
CA ILE A 37 9.20 5.86 2.21
C ILE A 37 8.92 5.74 0.71
N GLY A 38 7.84 5.05 0.36
CA GLY A 38 7.45 4.85 -1.04
C GLY A 38 7.13 6.17 -1.74
N LYS A 39 6.42 7.06 -1.08
CA LYS A 39 6.11 8.38 -1.63
C LYS A 39 7.38 9.19 -1.88
N PHE A 40 8.33 9.11 -0.96
CA PHE A 40 9.63 9.75 -1.12
C PHE A 40 10.37 9.20 -2.34
N ILE A 41 10.39 7.87 -2.50
CA ILE A 41 11.02 7.20 -3.64
C ILE A 41 10.31 7.58 -4.95
N VAL A 42 8.96 7.60 -4.96
CA VAL A 42 8.19 7.98 -6.12
C VAL A 42 8.52 9.41 -6.55
N ASN A 43 8.59 10.34 -5.62
CA ASN A 43 8.94 11.73 -5.92
C ASN A 43 10.36 11.83 -6.48
N TRP A 44 11.29 11.08 -5.91
CA TRP A 44 12.67 11.04 -6.37
C TRP A 44 12.76 10.49 -7.80
N LEU A 45 12.10 9.39 -8.07
CA LEU A 45 12.06 8.79 -9.41
C LEU A 45 11.39 9.72 -10.42
N ASN A 46 10.32 10.39 -10.03
CA ASN A 46 9.66 11.39 -10.90
C ASN A 46 10.61 12.51 -11.27
N LYS A 47 11.39 13.01 -10.32
CA LYS A 47 12.40 14.05 -10.57
C LYS A 47 13.50 13.57 -11.50
N LEU A 48 14.00 12.35 -11.29
CA LEU A 48 15.01 11.76 -12.15
C LEU A 48 14.50 11.60 -13.57
N PHE A 49 13.28 11.09 -13.71
CA PHE A 49 12.66 10.88 -15.02
C PHE A 49 12.44 12.21 -15.74
N ALA A 50 11.97 13.22 -15.03
CA ALA A 50 11.80 14.55 -15.58
C ALA A 50 13.11 15.15 -16.08
N ALA A 51 14.16 15.02 -15.26
CA ALA A 51 15.49 15.49 -15.64
C ALA A 51 16.02 14.78 -16.88
N MET A 52 15.79 13.45 -16.95
CA MET A 52 16.21 12.64 -18.07
C MET A 52 15.51 13.04 -19.36
N LEU A 53 14.21 13.32 -19.29
CA LEU A 53 13.42 13.78 -20.43
C LEU A 53 13.89 15.15 -20.93
N GLN A 54 14.19 16.07 -20.01
CA GLN A 54 14.72 17.38 -20.35
C GLN A 54 16.09 17.29 -21.01
N LYS A 55 16.95 16.39 -20.49
CA LYS A 55 18.27 16.19 -21.04
C LYS A 55 18.24 15.64 -22.46
N ARG A 56 17.25 14.82 -22.79
CA ARG A 56 17.08 14.24 -24.13
C ARG A 56 16.31 15.16 -25.07
N LYS A 57 15.94 16.34 -24.63
CA LYS A 57 15.18 17.33 -25.42
C LYS A 57 13.90 16.77 -26.02
N VAL A 58 13.17 15.99 -25.22
CA VAL A 58 11.86 15.47 -25.62
C VAL A 58 10.85 16.61 -25.67
N ASP A 59 9.91 16.55 -26.62
CA ASP A 59 8.87 17.56 -26.76
C ASP A 59 8.06 17.69 -25.48
N ALA A 60 7.67 18.92 -25.13
CA ALA A 60 6.98 19.23 -23.88
C ALA A 60 5.68 18.44 -23.69
N SER A 61 4.92 18.26 -24.77
CA SER A 61 3.67 17.48 -24.74
C SER A 61 3.94 16.02 -24.43
N ILE A 62 4.98 15.45 -25.03
CA ILE A 62 5.38 14.06 -24.82
C ILE A 62 5.93 13.90 -23.42
N GLN A 63 6.73 14.84 -22.93
CA GLN A 63 7.25 14.83 -21.56
C GLN A 63 6.11 14.77 -20.55
N SER A 64 5.09 15.61 -20.71
CA SER A 64 3.94 15.66 -19.81
C SER A 64 3.19 14.33 -19.80
N PHE A 65 2.97 13.74 -20.96
CA PHE A 65 2.32 12.43 -21.10
C PHE A 65 3.11 11.32 -20.42
N LEU A 66 4.41 11.25 -20.69
CA LEU A 66 5.28 10.23 -20.13
C LEU A 66 5.41 10.36 -18.61
N LYS A 67 5.54 11.59 -18.11
CA LYS A 67 5.56 11.85 -16.66
C LYS A 67 4.29 11.39 -15.99
N SER A 68 3.14 11.64 -16.60
CA SER A 68 1.86 11.21 -16.06
C SER A 68 1.76 9.68 -15.99
N ILE A 69 2.16 8.97 -17.04
CA ILE A 69 2.14 7.51 -17.08
C ILE A 69 3.06 6.95 -15.99
N VAL A 70 4.28 7.45 -15.89
CA VAL A 70 5.25 6.98 -14.89
C VAL A 70 4.74 7.27 -13.48
N ASN A 71 4.20 8.45 -13.25
CA ASN A 71 3.67 8.84 -11.95
C ASN A 71 2.51 7.93 -11.53
N ILE A 72 1.56 7.68 -12.43
CA ILE A 72 0.41 6.81 -12.17
C ILE A 72 0.90 5.39 -11.89
N THR A 73 1.83 4.87 -12.69
CA THR A 73 2.38 3.53 -12.51
C THR A 73 3.06 3.40 -11.16
N LEU A 74 3.90 4.37 -10.79
CA LEU A 74 4.58 4.35 -9.50
C LEU A 74 3.61 4.45 -8.32
N LEU A 75 2.57 5.28 -8.44
CA LEU A 75 1.54 5.40 -7.41
C LEU A 75 0.73 4.11 -7.27
N VAL A 76 0.40 3.45 -8.37
CA VAL A 76 -0.29 2.16 -8.36
C VAL A 76 0.58 1.11 -7.66
N MET A 77 1.86 1.05 -7.99
CA MET A 77 2.80 0.14 -7.34
C MET A 77 2.89 0.39 -5.84
N LEU A 78 2.97 1.66 -5.44
CA LEU A 78 2.99 2.04 -4.04
C LEU A 78 1.71 1.62 -3.32
N PHE A 79 0.58 1.87 -3.96
CA PHE A 79 -0.73 1.50 -3.41
C PHE A 79 -0.84 -0.01 -3.22
N LEU A 80 -0.40 -0.80 -4.20
CA LEU A 80 -0.37 -2.26 -4.12
C LEU A 80 0.56 -2.74 -2.99
N ALA A 81 1.70 -2.09 -2.81
CA ALA A 81 2.62 -2.42 -1.73
C ALA A 81 1.97 -2.17 -0.36
N VAL A 82 1.26 -1.05 -0.20
CA VAL A 82 0.54 -0.73 1.04
C VAL A 82 -0.56 -1.75 1.31
N ILE A 83 -1.33 -2.11 0.29
CA ILE A 83 -2.39 -3.12 0.42
C ILE A 83 -1.81 -4.47 0.81
N GLY A 84 -0.69 -4.86 0.20
CA GLY A 84 0.02 -6.11 0.53
C GLY A 84 0.49 -6.13 1.97
N GLN A 85 0.95 -4.99 2.50
CA GLN A 85 1.36 -4.89 3.89
C GLN A 85 0.19 -5.08 4.86
N LEU A 86 -1.01 -4.67 4.46
CA LEU A 86 -2.22 -4.87 5.26
C LEU A 86 -2.71 -6.32 5.27
N GLY A 87 -2.07 -7.21 4.53
CA GLY A 87 -2.38 -8.63 4.51
C GLY A 87 -3.43 -9.03 3.47
N ILE A 88 -3.75 -8.16 2.54
CA ILE A 88 -4.66 -8.48 1.44
C ILE A 88 -3.89 -9.26 0.38
N GLU A 89 -4.44 -10.40 -0.04
CA GLU A 89 -3.78 -11.24 -1.04
C GLU A 89 -3.81 -10.59 -2.42
N LEU A 90 -2.65 -10.10 -2.84
CA LEU A 90 -2.49 -9.52 -4.15
C LEU A 90 -2.55 -10.57 -5.27
N THR A 91 -2.16 -11.80 -4.96
CA THR A 91 -2.18 -12.91 -5.93
C THR A 91 -3.59 -13.19 -6.41
N SER A 92 -4.56 -13.24 -5.48
CA SER A 92 -5.97 -13.43 -5.82
C SER A 92 -6.51 -12.28 -6.67
N PHE A 93 -6.11 -11.06 -6.34
CA PHE A 93 -6.50 -9.86 -7.07
C PHE A 93 -5.93 -9.88 -8.49
N ALA A 94 -4.65 -10.23 -8.62
CA ALA A 94 -3.98 -10.34 -9.92
C ALA A 94 -4.62 -11.43 -10.77
N ALA A 95 -4.96 -12.58 -10.17
CA ALA A 95 -5.66 -13.67 -10.87
C ALA A 95 -7.03 -13.22 -11.36
N LEU A 96 -7.74 -12.44 -10.57
CA LEU A 96 -9.05 -11.92 -10.93
C LEU A 96 -8.96 -10.95 -12.11
N LEU A 97 -7.97 -10.06 -12.09
CA LEU A 97 -7.69 -9.15 -13.18
C LEU A 97 -7.31 -9.89 -14.46
N ALA A 98 -6.49 -10.93 -14.34
CA ALA A 98 -6.07 -11.77 -15.46
C ALA A 98 -7.25 -12.50 -16.10
N SER A 99 -8.23 -12.92 -15.29
CA SER A 99 -9.40 -13.61 -15.80
C SER A 99 -10.35 -12.67 -16.54
N VAL A 100 -10.37 -11.39 -16.19
CA VAL A 100 -11.17 -10.36 -16.88
C VAL A 100 -10.48 -9.91 -18.17
N GLY A 101 -9.15 -9.89 -18.15
CA GLY A 101 -8.35 -9.51 -19.31
C GLY A 101 -8.25 -10.62 -20.32
#